data_7f3a2bc7473c754cfe2cf1c717c381dc
#
_entry.id   7f3a2bc7473c754cfe2cf1c717c381dc
#
_cell.length_a   1.000
_cell.length_b   1.000
_cell.length_c   1.000
_cell.angle_alpha   90.00
_cell.angle_beta   90.00
_cell.angle_gamma   90.00
#
_symmetry.space_group_name_H-M   'P 1'
#
loop_
_entity.id
_entity.type
_entity.pdbx_description
1 polymer ?
#
loop_
_entity_poly.entity_id
_entity_poly.type
_entity_poly.pdbx_seq_one_letter_code
_entity_poly.pdbx_strand_id
1 'polypeptide(L)'
;MRLQDFTSEKECSHAIKDSNVVINCIGSKVYTKKDKDFEDSNIRVPVAIAKAAKAAKNVKRFIHISAAGADPNSHSRRLRTKWLGEQEVKEIFPNVTILRPTLMMNNIHVNPTLAGKFTMQMKIFNRMNWLIEGMNGKVEPVFVNDIALAVINALKMEETIGQTYDLGGPHTYTYEEIYEQFFNVTGVKPYTNLVKFEDALEYYHYKWYQSFYRQLFRTWLFPEFMTMEAQNLIVNPKNKGFADLHIKPVSFGHKVHEYVQEINWLYNSHDSTKQQSANN
;
A
#
# COMPACT_ATOMS: atom_id res chain seq x y z
N MET A 1 25.27 -2.90 5.64
CA MET A 1 24.92 -3.22 7.05
C MET A 1 23.48 -3.73 7.08
N ARG A 2 23.19 -4.80 7.81
CA ARG A 2 21.82 -5.32 7.99
C ARG A 2 21.39 -4.99 9.42
N LEU A 3 20.34 -4.16 9.57
CA LEU A 3 19.73 -3.91 10.87
C LEU A 3 18.96 -5.16 11.33
N GLN A 4 19.08 -5.50 12.61
CA GLN A 4 18.37 -6.64 13.21
C GLN A 4 17.04 -6.18 13.82
N ASP A 5 17.01 -4.98 14.41
CA ASP A 5 15.83 -4.41 15.05
C ASP A 5 15.67 -2.92 14.70
N PHE A 6 14.71 -2.62 13.85
CA PHE A 6 14.38 -1.24 13.46
C PHE A 6 13.67 -0.43 14.56
N THR A 7 13.22 -1.06 15.66
CA THR A 7 12.65 -0.35 16.80
C THR A 7 13.73 0.13 17.77
N SER A 8 14.98 -0.32 17.58
CA SER A 8 16.12 0.07 18.39
C SER A 8 16.70 1.40 17.91
N GLU A 9 16.59 2.45 18.72
CA GLU A 9 17.20 3.75 18.47
C GLU A 9 18.73 3.63 18.28
N LYS A 10 19.38 2.77 19.06
CA LYS A 10 20.84 2.54 18.98
C LYS A 10 21.25 1.98 17.61
N GLU A 11 20.51 0.99 17.10
CA GLU A 11 20.80 0.43 15.78
C GLU A 11 20.50 1.44 14.66
N CYS A 12 19.38 2.16 14.75
CA CYS A 12 19.07 3.24 13.82
C CYS A 12 20.15 4.34 13.83
N SER A 13 20.60 4.77 15.00
CA SER A 13 21.66 5.78 15.14
C SER A 13 22.99 5.32 14.50
N HIS A 14 23.33 4.05 14.66
CA HIS A 14 24.53 3.51 14.02
C HIS A 14 24.40 3.49 12.48
N ALA A 15 23.22 3.18 11.96
CA ALA A 15 22.96 3.17 10.51
C ALA A 15 22.97 4.56 9.89
N ILE A 16 22.51 5.58 10.63
CA ILE A 16 22.26 6.94 10.12
C ILE A 16 23.45 7.88 10.34
N LYS A 17 24.40 7.54 11.20
CA LYS A 17 25.46 8.43 11.71
C LYS A 17 26.20 9.26 10.64
N ASP A 18 26.38 8.71 9.44
CA ASP A 18 27.11 9.35 8.33
C ASP A 18 26.16 9.82 7.20
N SER A 19 24.84 9.82 7.45
CA SER A 19 23.82 10.15 6.43
C SER A 19 23.43 11.61 6.50
N ASN A 20 23.26 12.26 5.34
CA ASN A 20 22.70 13.60 5.24
C ASN A 20 21.18 13.60 4.97
N VAL A 21 20.66 12.48 4.46
CA VAL A 21 19.27 12.26 4.10
C VAL A 21 18.80 10.94 4.69
N VAL A 22 17.60 10.94 5.25
CA VAL A 22 16.92 9.73 5.71
C VAL A 22 15.57 9.63 5.00
N ILE A 23 15.28 8.46 4.44
CA ILE A 23 13.99 8.16 3.80
C ILE A 23 13.41 6.92 4.49
N ASN A 24 12.30 7.10 5.20
CA ASN A 24 11.61 5.99 5.85
C ASN A 24 10.46 5.50 4.97
N CYS A 25 10.63 4.30 4.40
CA CYS A 25 9.60 3.58 3.64
C CYS A 25 9.01 2.40 4.41
N ILE A 26 9.36 2.24 5.70
CA ILE A 26 8.87 1.13 6.53
C ILE A 26 7.43 1.40 6.96
N GLY A 27 6.59 0.37 6.86
CA GLY A 27 5.21 0.43 7.29
C GLY A 27 4.56 -0.95 7.28
N SER A 28 3.43 -1.07 8.00
CA SER A 28 2.65 -2.29 8.03
C SER A 28 2.02 -2.59 6.67
N LYS A 29 1.86 -3.87 6.39
CA LYS A 29 1.13 -4.37 5.22
C LYS A 29 -0.35 -4.54 5.58
N VAL A 30 -1.23 -4.46 4.58
CA VAL A 30 -2.68 -4.66 4.76
C VAL A 30 -3.05 -6.05 5.31
N TYR A 31 -2.20 -7.04 5.14
CA TYR A 31 -2.37 -8.39 5.69
C TYR A 31 -1.68 -8.61 7.05
N THR A 32 -1.23 -7.54 7.71
CA THR A 32 -0.73 -7.58 9.08
C THR A 32 -1.87 -8.02 10.02
N LYS A 33 -1.59 -8.96 10.94
CA LYS A 33 -2.62 -9.58 11.77
C LYS A 33 -2.65 -9.07 13.20
N LYS A 34 -1.47 -8.79 13.75
CA LYS A 34 -1.33 -8.44 15.16
C LYS A 34 -1.27 -6.93 15.33
N ASP A 35 -1.95 -6.43 16.35
CA ASP A 35 -1.96 -5.02 16.71
C ASP A 35 -0.55 -4.50 16.95
N LYS A 36 0.25 -5.27 17.67
CA LYS A 36 1.65 -4.97 17.92
C LYS A 36 2.45 -4.72 16.65
N ASP A 37 2.21 -5.52 15.59
CA ASP A 37 2.95 -5.38 14.34
C ASP A 37 2.60 -4.08 13.61
N PHE A 38 1.34 -3.58 13.75
CA PHE A 38 0.94 -2.26 13.26
C PHE A 38 1.62 -1.14 14.04
N GLU A 39 1.63 -1.23 15.38
CA GLU A 39 2.29 -0.25 16.24
C GLU A 39 3.80 -0.22 16.01
N ASP A 40 4.43 -1.39 15.98
CA ASP A 40 5.87 -1.50 15.73
C ASP A 40 6.24 -0.86 14.40
N SER A 41 5.55 -1.23 13.31
CA SER A 41 5.90 -0.77 11.96
C SER A 41 5.52 0.67 11.67
N ASN A 42 4.40 1.18 12.23
CA ASN A 42 3.87 2.49 11.88
C ASN A 42 4.18 3.56 12.93
N ILE A 43 4.53 3.18 14.17
CA ILE A 43 4.82 4.12 15.25
C ILE A 43 6.25 3.95 15.75
N ARG A 44 6.60 2.80 16.34
CA ARG A 44 7.90 2.63 17.04
C ARG A 44 9.10 2.75 16.10
N VAL A 45 9.02 2.11 14.93
CA VAL A 45 10.11 2.18 13.92
C VAL A 45 10.29 3.61 13.40
N PRO A 46 9.26 4.33 12.90
CA PRO A 46 9.41 5.74 12.51
C PRO A 46 9.95 6.64 13.62
N VAL A 47 9.50 6.44 14.86
CA VAL A 47 9.96 7.20 16.04
C VAL A 47 11.45 6.94 16.31
N ALA A 48 11.89 5.67 16.30
CA ALA A 48 13.30 5.33 16.50
C ALA A 48 14.20 5.96 15.41
N ILE A 49 13.74 5.92 14.16
CA ILE A 49 14.42 6.57 13.03
C ILE A 49 14.47 8.09 13.21
N ALA A 50 13.37 8.72 13.61
CA ALA A 50 13.30 10.17 13.82
C ALA A 50 14.24 10.63 14.95
N LYS A 51 14.29 9.91 16.08
CA LYS A 51 15.22 10.16 17.18
C LYS A 51 16.66 10.03 16.73
N ALA A 52 16.97 8.97 16.02
CA ALA A 52 18.31 8.74 15.47
C ALA A 52 18.72 9.84 14.48
N ALA A 53 17.81 10.26 13.60
CA ALA A 53 18.03 11.35 12.64
C ALA A 53 18.26 12.70 13.33
N LYS A 54 17.49 13.00 14.39
CA LYS A 54 17.65 14.20 15.20
C LYS A 54 19.01 14.22 15.93
N ALA A 55 19.44 13.09 16.47
CA ALA A 55 20.70 12.96 17.18
C ALA A 55 21.91 13.06 16.24
N ALA A 56 21.79 12.67 15.00
CA ALA A 56 22.86 12.59 14.01
C ALA A 56 23.28 13.95 13.41
N LYS A 57 22.84 15.08 13.89
CA LYS A 57 23.18 16.49 13.54
C LYS A 57 23.48 16.81 12.05
N ASN A 58 24.00 15.86 11.29
CA ASN A 58 24.31 15.95 9.85
C ASN A 58 23.09 15.62 8.95
N VAL A 59 22.02 15.02 9.50
CA VAL A 59 20.79 14.75 8.76
C VAL A 59 20.06 16.08 8.52
N LYS A 60 20.04 16.51 7.26
CA LYS A 60 19.38 17.75 6.83
C LYS A 60 17.96 17.52 6.35
N ARG A 61 17.68 16.32 5.82
CA ARG A 61 16.39 15.97 5.23
C ARG A 61 15.90 14.63 5.76
N PHE A 62 14.64 14.62 6.20
CA PHE A 62 13.95 13.38 6.58
C PHE A 62 12.63 13.33 5.84
N ILE A 63 12.44 12.27 5.03
CA ILE A 63 11.19 11.98 4.33
C ILE A 63 10.55 10.75 4.95
N HIS A 64 9.27 10.84 5.28
CA HIS A 64 8.49 9.75 5.83
C HIS A 64 7.33 9.39 4.91
N ILE A 65 7.27 8.13 4.45
CA ILE A 65 6.17 7.61 3.62
C ILE A 65 5.08 7.09 4.55
N SER A 66 3.97 7.81 4.56
CA SER A 66 2.76 7.46 5.30
C SER A 66 1.68 6.85 4.38
N ALA A 67 0.43 7.25 4.52
CA ALA A 67 -0.67 6.86 3.63
C ALA A 67 -1.75 7.95 3.60
N ALA A 68 -2.36 8.19 2.45
CA ALA A 68 -3.59 8.98 2.36
C ALA A 68 -4.68 8.36 3.23
N GLY A 69 -5.53 9.19 3.82
CA GLY A 69 -6.53 8.75 4.79
C GLY A 69 -5.99 8.41 6.17
N ALA A 70 -4.71 8.72 6.48
CA ALA A 70 -4.19 8.64 7.86
C ALA A 70 -4.98 9.59 8.75
N ASP A 71 -5.76 9.03 9.69
CA ASP A 71 -6.71 9.74 10.53
C ASP A 71 -6.87 8.99 11.87
N PRO A 72 -6.95 9.69 13.03
CA PRO A 72 -7.09 9.05 14.33
C PRO A 72 -8.42 8.30 14.48
N ASN A 73 -9.45 8.70 13.75
CA ASN A 73 -10.80 8.12 13.79
C ASN A 73 -11.07 7.11 12.68
N SER A 74 -10.08 6.78 11.85
CA SER A 74 -10.25 5.81 10.78
C SER A 74 -10.66 4.43 11.32
N HIS A 75 -11.57 3.75 10.65
CA HIS A 75 -11.89 2.35 10.96
C HIS A 75 -10.71 1.40 10.67
N SER A 76 -9.83 1.77 9.75
CA SER A 76 -8.59 1.05 9.46
C SER A 76 -7.56 1.25 10.56
N ARG A 77 -7.13 0.14 11.19
CA ARG A 77 -6.06 0.15 12.19
C ARG A 77 -4.74 0.65 11.60
N ARG A 78 -4.47 0.28 10.36
CA ARG A 78 -3.29 0.73 9.63
C ARG A 78 -3.27 2.26 9.49
N LEU A 79 -4.39 2.87 9.14
CA LEU A 79 -4.47 4.32 8.95
C LEU A 79 -4.40 5.07 10.28
N ARG A 80 -5.05 4.56 11.35
CA ARG A 80 -4.92 5.13 12.70
C ARG A 80 -3.48 5.12 13.20
N THR A 81 -2.80 3.97 13.08
CA THR A 81 -1.41 3.85 13.54
C THR A 81 -0.43 4.65 12.66
N LYS A 82 -0.71 4.79 11.36
CA LYS A 82 0.04 5.71 10.49
C LYS A 82 -0.08 7.16 10.95
N TRP A 83 -1.31 7.61 11.26
CA TRP A 83 -1.52 8.96 11.78
C TRP A 83 -0.76 9.20 13.09
N LEU A 84 -0.85 8.28 14.05
CA LEU A 84 -0.13 8.37 15.33
C LEU A 84 1.38 8.48 15.09
N GLY A 85 1.94 7.62 14.23
CA GLY A 85 3.37 7.68 13.89
C GLY A 85 3.78 9.00 13.26
N GLU A 86 2.94 9.61 12.41
CA GLU A 86 3.20 10.93 11.85
C GLU A 86 3.27 12.03 12.92
N GLN A 87 2.37 12.02 13.90
CA GLN A 87 2.37 13.01 14.97
C GLN A 87 3.64 12.91 15.82
N GLU A 88 3.98 11.70 16.25
CA GLU A 88 5.20 11.43 17.02
C GLU A 88 6.47 11.83 16.25
N VAL A 89 6.54 11.50 14.95
CA VAL A 89 7.68 11.86 14.11
C VAL A 89 7.79 13.38 13.95
N LYS A 90 6.68 14.10 13.75
CA LYS A 90 6.65 15.57 13.64
C LYS A 90 7.12 16.24 14.94
N GLU A 91 6.73 15.73 16.09
CA GLU A 91 7.16 16.26 17.39
C GLU A 91 8.67 16.11 17.59
N ILE A 92 9.24 14.96 17.19
CA ILE A 92 10.67 14.69 17.33
C ILE A 92 11.50 15.43 16.29
N PHE A 93 11.08 15.43 15.02
CA PHE A 93 11.77 16.03 13.88
C PHE A 93 10.82 16.93 13.10
N PRO A 94 10.56 18.18 13.54
CA PRO A 94 9.56 19.08 12.94
C PRO A 94 9.77 19.36 11.44
N ASN A 95 11.01 19.26 10.96
CA ASN A 95 11.38 19.47 9.56
C ASN A 95 11.12 18.24 8.66
N VAL A 96 10.43 17.20 9.15
CA VAL A 96 10.09 16.01 8.35
C VAL A 96 9.15 16.39 7.21
N THR A 97 9.44 15.88 6.02
CA THR A 97 8.48 15.89 4.89
C THR A 97 7.71 14.59 4.89
N ILE A 98 6.38 14.66 4.96
CA ILE A 98 5.51 13.49 4.96
C ILE A 98 4.84 13.37 3.61
N LEU A 99 4.96 12.19 2.99
CA LEU A 99 4.28 11.84 1.76
C LEU A 99 3.22 10.78 2.06
N ARG A 100 1.98 11.06 1.71
CA ARG A 100 0.80 10.20 1.92
C ARG A 100 0.27 9.68 0.60
N PRO A 101 0.85 8.60 0.05
CA PRO A 101 0.30 8.00 -1.16
C PRO A 101 -1.05 7.34 -0.88
N THR A 102 -1.92 7.37 -1.90
CA THR A 102 -3.17 6.61 -1.94
C THR A 102 -2.90 5.14 -2.25
N LEU A 103 -3.70 4.50 -3.10
CA LEU A 103 -3.50 3.11 -3.52
C LEU A 103 -2.29 3.02 -4.48
N MET A 104 -1.15 2.58 -3.96
CA MET A 104 0.06 2.44 -4.78
C MET A 104 -0.05 1.26 -5.74
N MET A 105 0.17 1.55 -7.01
CA MET A 105 0.24 0.58 -8.09
C MET A 105 1.67 0.49 -8.63
N ASN A 106 2.10 -0.72 -8.87
CA ASN A 106 3.33 -1.01 -9.60
C ASN A 106 3.15 -2.41 -10.19
N ASN A 107 4.26 -3.11 -10.50
CA ASN A 107 4.16 -4.51 -10.84
C ASN A 107 3.52 -5.32 -9.69
N ILE A 108 3.11 -6.54 -10.00
CA ILE A 108 2.36 -7.45 -9.11
C ILE A 108 3.01 -7.64 -7.73
N HIS A 109 4.32 -7.43 -7.63
CA HIS A 109 5.08 -7.63 -6.38
C HIS A 109 4.86 -6.51 -5.35
N VAL A 110 4.47 -5.32 -5.79
CA VAL A 110 4.27 -4.16 -4.91
C VAL A 110 2.87 -4.13 -4.30
N ASN A 111 1.86 -4.53 -5.06
CA ASN A 111 0.51 -4.68 -4.53
C ASN A 111 0.00 -6.12 -4.69
N PRO A 112 0.56 -7.08 -3.92
CA PRO A 112 0.20 -8.49 -4.03
C PRO A 112 -1.26 -8.75 -3.64
N THR A 113 -1.93 -7.81 -2.96
CA THR A 113 -3.31 -7.96 -2.50
C THR A 113 -4.29 -7.85 -3.67
N LEU A 114 -4.21 -6.78 -4.46
CA LEU A 114 -5.05 -6.60 -5.64
C LEU A 114 -4.76 -7.65 -6.70
N ALA A 115 -3.48 -7.88 -6.99
CA ALA A 115 -3.07 -8.88 -7.95
C ALA A 115 -3.45 -10.29 -7.51
N GLY A 116 -3.31 -10.62 -6.22
CA GLY A 116 -3.71 -11.90 -5.65
C GLY A 116 -5.22 -12.12 -5.73
N LYS A 117 -6.02 -11.09 -5.41
CA LYS A 117 -7.48 -11.15 -5.54
C LYS A 117 -7.88 -11.38 -7.01
N PHE A 118 -7.32 -10.61 -7.94
CA PHE A 118 -7.60 -10.76 -9.37
C PHE A 118 -7.19 -12.14 -9.91
N THR A 119 -5.97 -12.60 -9.62
CA THR A 119 -5.49 -13.93 -10.05
C THR A 119 -6.39 -15.04 -9.52
N MET A 120 -6.85 -14.92 -8.29
CA MET A 120 -7.72 -15.89 -7.67
C MET A 120 -9.12 -15.89 -8.29
N GLN A 121 -9.67 -14.70 -8.57
CA GLN A 121 -10.92 -14.55 -9.31
C GLN A 121 -10.85 -15.22 -10.68
N MET A 122 -9.73 -15.07 -11.38
CA MET A 122 -9.51 -15.68 -12.69
C MET A 122 -9.33 -17.21 -12.62
N LYS A 123 -8.50 -17.71 -11.70
CA LYS A 123 -8.08 -19.12 -11.67
C LYS A 123 -9.03 -20.03 -10.89
N ILE A 124 -9.44 -19.61 -9.70
CA ILE A 124 -10.14 -20.49 -8.75
C ILE A 124 -11.63 -20.37 -8.91
N PHE A 125 -12.12 -19.15 -9.08
CA PHE A 125 -13.54 -18.84 -9.14
C PHE A 125 -14.08 -18.72 -10.58
N ASN A 126 -13.36 -19.22 -11.55
CA ASN A 126 -13.78 -19.24 -12.95
C ASN A 126 -14.34 -17.89 -13.43
N ARG A 127 -13.56 -16.81 -13.24
CA ARG A 127 -13.90 -15.43 -13.63
C ARG A 127 -14.95 -14.76 -12.74
N MET A 128 -15.21 -15.26 -11.54
CA MET A 128 -16.13 -14.63 -10.62
C MET A 128 -15.47 -13.43 -9.94
N ASN A 129 -16.04 -12.26 -10.13
CA ASN A 129 -15.64 -11.05 -9.41
C ASN A 129 -16.40 -10.99 -8.08
N TRP A 130 -15.72 -11.24 -6.99
CA TRP A 130 -16.29 -11.17 -5.66
C TRP A 130 -16.11 -9.75 -5.12
N LEU A 131 -17.23 -9.05 -4.96
CA LEU A 131 -17.29 -7.74 -4.33
C LEU A 131 -18.04 -7.85 -3.01
N ILE A 132 -17.68 -7.02 -2.06
CA ILE A 132 -18.38 -6.95 -0.79
C ILE A 132 -19.49 -5.92 -0.92
N GLU A 133 -20.70 -6.33 -0.62
CA GLU A 133 -21.89 -5.48 -0.71
C GLU A 133 -21.73 -4.23 0.17
N GLY A 134 -22.04 -3.06 -0.36
CA GLY A 134 -21.91 -1.77 0.34
C GLY A 134 -20.48 -1.21 0.43
N MET A 135 -19.47 -1.89 -0.09
CA MET A 135 -18.09 -1.41 -0.12
C MET A 135 -17.81 -0.60 -1.39
N ASN A 136 -18.28 0.64 -1.40
CA ASN A 136 -18.10 1.59 -2.51
C ASN A 136 -16.98 2.59 -2.25
N GLY A 137 -15.89 2.15 -1.58
CA GLY A 137 -14.73 3.00 -1.35
C GLY A 137 -14.12 3.52 -2.65
N LYS A 138 -13.87 4.81 -2.69
CA LYS A 138 -13.21 5.47 -3.83
C LYS A 138 -11.72 5.54 -3.60
N VAL A 139 -10.95 5.30 -4.65
CA VAL A 139 -9.49 5.35 -4.61
C VAL A 139 -8.95 6.12 -5.81
N GLU A 140 -7.78 6.69 -5.65
CA GLU A 140 -7.02 7.36 -6.70
C GLU A 140 -5.70 6.61 -6.91
N PRO A 141 -5.68 5.55 -7.74
CA PRO A 141 -4.48 4.73 -7.93
C PRO A 141 -3.29 5.56 -8.40
N VAL A 142 -2.15 5.40 -7.74
CA VAL A 142 -0.91 6.12 -8.01
C VAL A 142 0.24 5.15 -8.26
N PHE A 143 1.09 5.43 -9.26
CA PHE A 143 2.23 4.58 -9.54
C PHE A 143 3.42 4.86 -8.60
N VAL A 144 4.10 3.79 -8.18
CA VAL A 144 5.28 3.89 -7.29
C VAL A 144 6.38 4.77 -7.90
N ASN A 145 6.53 4.79 -9.22
CA ASN A 145 7.49 5.65 -9.90
C ASN A 145 7.19 7.14 -9.68
N ASP A 146 5.90 7.54 -9.66
CA ASP A 146 5.52 8.92 -9.36
C ASP A 146 5.81 9.28 -7.91
N ILE A 147 5.63 8.33 -6.98
CA ILE A 147 6.02 8.50 -5.57
C ILE A 147 7.54 8.63 -5.44
N ALA A 148 8.32 7.84 -6.19
CA ALA A 148 9.77 7.96 -6.19
C ALA A 148 10.23 9.33 -6.71
N LEU A 149 9.59 9.86 -7.76
CA LEU A 149 9.82 11.22 -8.25
C LEU A 149 9.44 12.26 -7.20
N ALA A 150 8.33 12.06 -6.48
CA ALA A 150 7.92 12.94 -5.38
C ALA A 150 8.98 13.00 -4.27
N VAL A 151 9.58 11.87 -3.90
CA VAL A 151 10.71 11.82 -2.96
C VAL A 151 11.90 12.62 -3.49
N ILE A 152 12.28 12.41 -4.76
CA ILE A 152 13.42 13.11 -5.39
C ILE A 152 13.19 14.62 -5.43
N ASN A 153 12.00 15.05 -5.86
CA ASN A 153 11.68 16.48 -5.95
C ASN A 153 11.58 17.09 -4.54
N ALA A 154 10.95 16.43 -3.60
CA ALA A 154 10.90 16.87 -2.21
C ALA A 154 12.30 17.06 -1.62
N LEU A 155 13.28 16.24 -1.97
CA LEU A 155 14.66 16.41 -1.50
C LEU A 155 15.36 17.63 -2.08
N LYS A 156 14.98 18.07 -3.28
CA LYS A 156 15.58 19.23 -3.99
C LYS A 156 14.94 20.56 -3.61
N MET A 157 13.71 20.54 -3.10
CA MET A 157 12.88 21.72 -2.85
C MET A 157 12.85 22.03 -1.34
N GLU A 158 13.39 23.18 -0.93
CA GLU A 158 13.44 23.59 0.48
C GLU A 158 12.05 23.85 1.06
N GLU A 159 11.10 24.34 0.26
CA GLU A 159 9.72 24.60 0.65
C GLU A 159 8.94 23.34 1.07
N THR A 160 9.48 22.16 0.83
CA THR A 160 8.90 20.89 1.25
C THR A 160 9.24 20.50 2.69
N ILE A 161 10.18 21.22 3.30
CA ILE A 161 10.59 20.97 4.68
C ILE A 161 9.43 21.20 5.64
N GLY A 162 9.14 20.20 6.50
CA GLY A 162 8.04 20.26 7.47
C GLY A 162 6.64 20.14 6.87
N GLN A 163 6.53 19.87 5.56
CA GLN A 163 5.24 19.80 4.85
C GLN A 163 4.72 18.38 4.74
N THR A 164 3.40 18.26 4.52
CA THR A 164 2.71 17.01 4.26
C THR A 164 2.03 17.08 2.89
N TYR A 165 2.18 16.04 2.08
CA TYR A 165 1.64 15.94 0.72
C TYR A 165 0.76 14.71 0.60
N ASP A 166 -0.48 14.88 0.11
CA ASP A 166 -1.35 13.77 -0.26
C ASP A 166 -1.13 13.45 -1.76
N LEU A 167 -0.75 12.22 -2.06
CA LEU A 167 -0.31 11.82 -3.40
C LEU A 167 -1.26 10.80 -4.00
N GLY A 168 -2.23 11.26 -4.79
CA GLY A 168 -3.21 10.46 -5.51
C GLY A 168 -3.00 10.50 -7.02
N GLY A 169 -3.46 9.48 -7.73
CA GLY A 169 -3.51 9.49 -9.18
C GLY A 169 -4.53 10.52 -9.71
N PRO A 170 -4.52 10.81 -11.03
CA PRO A 170 -5.31 11.89 -11.61
C PRO A 170 -6.81 11.58 -11.73
N HIS A 171 -7.22 10.35 -11.48
CA HIS A 171 -8.62 9.92 -11.58
C HIS A 171 -9.04 9.07 -10.39
N THR A 172 -10.28 9.27 -9.97
CA THR A 172 -10.91 8.51 -8.89
C THR A 172 -11.67 7.32 -9.47
N TYR A 173 -11.50 6.15 -8.86
CA TYR A 173 -12.17 4.89 -9.21
C TYR A 173 -12.79 4.27 -7.97
N THR A 174 -13.83 3.46 -8.15
CA THR A 174 -14.23 2.44 -7.18
C THR A 174 -13.35 1.19 -7.34
N TYR A 175 -13.30 0.32 -6.34
CA TYR A 175 -12.61 -0.96 -6.50
C TYR A 175 -13.24 -1.83 -7.59
N GLU A 176 -14.56 -1.75 -7.77
CA GLU A 176 -15.28 -2.43 -8.85
C GLU A 176 -14.75 -2.00 -10.22
N GLU A 177 -14.67 -0.68 -10.47
CA GLU A 177 -14.14 -0.13 -11.73
C GLU A 177 -12.68 -0.55 -11.98
N ILE A 178 -11.86 -0.66 -10.92
CA ILE A 178 -10.47 -1.17 -11.06
C ILE A 178 -10.47 -2.63 -11.52
N TYR A 179 -11.31 -3.47 -10.92
CA TYR A 179 -11.41 -4.88 -11.33
C TYR A 179 -11.99 -5.03 -12.72
N GLU A 180 -13.00 -4.23 -13.08
CA GLU A 180 -13.53 -4.21 -14.44
C GLU A 180 -12.46 -3.87 -15.48
N GLN A 181 -11.60 -2.89 -15.21
CA GLN A 181 -10.50 -2.57 -16.10
C GLN A 181 -9.52 -3.73 -16.23
N PHE A 182 -9.23 -4.46 -15.16
CA PHE A 182 -8.40 -5.68 -15.22
C PHE A 182 -9.03 -6.75 -16.12
N PHE A 183 -10.32 -7.01 -15.96
CA PHE A 183 -11.04 -7.97 -16.80
C PHE A 183 -11.11 -7.52 -18.26
N ASN A 184 -11.35 -6.25 -18.53
CA ASN A 184 -11.41 -5.69 -19.88
C ASN A 184 -10.08 -5.89 -20.63
N VAL A 185 -8.94 -5.71 -19.96
CA VAL A 185 -7.61 -5.94 -20.56
C VAL A 185 -7.38 -7.43 -20.89
N THR A 186 -7.94 -8.34 -20.12
CA THR A 186 -7.83 -9.77 -20.39
C THR A 186 -8.81 -10.28 -21.45
N GLY A 187 -9.76 -9.45 -21.89
CA GLY A 187 -10.84 -9.84 -22.80
C GLY A 187 -11.85 -10.81 -22.17
N VAL A 188 -11.83 -10.95 -20.84
CA VAL A 188 -12.67 -11.87 -20.10
C VAL A 188 -13.86 -11.12 -19.48
N LYS A 189 -15.08 -11.60 -19.70
CA LYS A 189 -16.26 -11.06 -19.04
C LYS A 189 -16.42 -11.73 -17.66
N PRO A 190 -16.37 -10.97 -16.54
CA PRO A 190 -16.53 -11.54 -15.21
C PRO A 190 -18.00 -11.82 -14.90
N TYR A 191 -18.22 -12.70 -13.94
CA TYR A 191 -19.51 -12.83 -13.23
C TYR A 191 -19.34 -12.12 -11.88
N THR A 192 -20.07 -11.04 -11.64
CA THR A 192 -20.04 -10.34 -10.35
C THR A 192 -20.93 -11.05 -9.34
N ASN A 193 -20.36 -11.35 -8.17
CA ASN A 193 -21.07 -11.89 -7.02
C ASN A 193 -20.87 -10.94 -5.84
N LEU A 194 -21.99 -10.45 -5.28
CA LEU A 194 -22.00 -9.60 -4.10
C LEU A 194 -22.08 -10.46 -2.84
N VAL A 195 -21.16 -10.27 -1.91
CA VAL A 195 -21.09 -10.96 -0.62
C VAL A 195 -21.28 -9.94 0.49
N LYS A 196 -22.15 -10.23 1.46
CA LYS A 196 -22.31 -9.37 2.62
C LYS A 196 -21.04 -9.31 3.45
N PHE A 197 -20.79 -8.17 4.06
CA PHE A 197 -19.59 -7.97 4.87
C PHE A 197 -19.52 -8.94 6.05
N GLU A 198 -20.66 -9.18 6.71
CA GLU A 198 -20.80 -10.10 7.84
C GLU A 198 -20.45 -11.54 7.41
N ASP A 199 -20.95 -11.97 6.26
CA ASP A 199 -20.68 -13.30 5.72
C ASP A 199 -19.20 -13.46 5.38
N ALA A 200 -18.58 -12.42 4.81
CA ALA A 200 -17.15 -12.40 4.50
C ALA A 200 -16.28 -12.47 5.77
N LEU A 201 -16.68 -11.76 6.85
CA LEU A 201 -16.03 -11.86 8.17
C LEU A 201 -16.19 -13.23 8.79
N GLU A 202 -17.37 -13.84 8.71
CA GLU A 202 -17.64 -15.18 9.23
C GLU A 202 -16.75 -16.21 8.51
N TYR A 203 -16.64 -16.16 7.19
CA TYR A 203 -15.70 -16.98 6.43
C TYR A 203 -14.26 -16.80 6.90
N TYR A 204 -13.85 -15.58 7.22
CA TYR A 204 -12.50 -15.29 7.73
C TYR A 204 -12.24 -15.97 9.08
N HIS A 205 -13.22 -16.02 9.97
CA HIS A 205 -13.10 -16.59 11.32
C HIS A 205 -13.24 -18.12 11.38
N TYR A 206 -13.69 -18.76 10.32
CA TYR A 206 -13.90 -20.20 10.33
C TYR A 206 -12.57 -20.99 10.39
N LYS A 207 -12.35 -21.76 11.46
CA LYS A 207 -11.07 -22.44 11.75
C LYS A 207 -10.57 -23.37 10.66
N TRP A 208 -11.46 -24.14 10.00
CA TRP A 208 -11.07 -25.05 8.93
C TRP A 208 -10.64 -24.30 7.65
N TYR A 209 -11.30 -23.20 7.35
CA TYR A 209 -10.97 -22.29 6.28
C TYR A 209 -9.60 -21.64 6.49
N GLN A 210 -9.28 -21.27 7.73
CA GLN A 210 -7.97 -20.76 8.08
C GLN A 210 -6.84 -21.80 7.87
N SER A 211 -7.12 -23.08 8.04
CA SER A 211 -6.10 -24.14 7.93
C SER A 211 -5.78 -24.51 6.49
N PHE A 212 -6.79 -24.76 5.67
CA PHE A 212 -6.62 -25.30 4.31
C PHE A 212 -6.48 -24.22 3.23
N TYR A 213 -7.31 -23.18 3.29
CA TYR A 213 -7.32 -22.11 2.31
C TYR A 213 -6.45 -20.91 2.70
N ARG A 214 -5.88 -20.90 3.89
CA ARG A 214 -5.05 -19.82 4.42
C ARG A 214 -3.89 -19.44 3.49
N GLN A 215 -3.37 -20.38 2.72
CA GLN A 215 -2.27 -20.14 1.79
C GLN A 215 -2.76 -19.61 0.43
N LEU A 216 -3.93 -20.03 -0.01
CA LEU A 216 -4.55 -19.61 -1.26
C LEU A 216 -5.27 -18.24 -1.14
N PHE A 217 -5.97 -18.02 -0.01
CA PHE A 217 -6.79 -16.81 0.20
C PHE A 217 -6.10 -15.76 1.09
N ARG A 218 -4.79 -15.83 1.15
CA ARG A 218 -3.95 -15.17 2.16
C ARG A 218 -4.04 -13.64 2.18
N THR A 219 -4.58 -13.02 1.15
CA THR A 219 -4.41 -11.58 0.95
C THR A 219 -5.69 -10.74 0.88
N TRP A 220 -6.84 -11.28 0.52
CA TRP A 220 -8.03 -10.47 0.25
C TRP A 220 -9.16 -10.56 1.29
N LEU A 221 -9.20 -11.64 2.09
CA LEU A 221 -10.17 -11.79 3.18
C LEU A 221 -9.66 -11.24 4.53
N PHE A 222 -8.60 -10.45 4.53
CA PHE A 222 -8.18 -9.80 5.77
C PHE A 222 -9.12 -8.65 6.11
N PRO A 223 -9.58 -8.55 7.37
CA PRO A 223 -10.46 -7.47 7.81
C PRO A 223 -9.92 -6.08 7.45
N GLU A 224 -8.62 -5.87 7.57
CA GLU A 224 -7.97 -4.61 7.20
C GLU A 224 -8.12 -4.27 5.72
N PHE A 225 -8.01 -5.28 4.83
CA PHE A 225 -8.20 -5.07 3.40
C PHE A 225 -9.66 -4.77 3.05
N MET A 226 -10.59 -5.51 3.66
CA MET A 226 -12.03 -5.27 3.50
C MET A 226 -12.41 -3.87 4.00
N THR A 227 -11.87 -3.46 5.16
CA THR A 227 -12.06 -2.11 5.69
C THR A 227 -11.50 -1.04 4.74
N MET A 228 -10.37 -1.31 4.09
CA MET A 228 -9.82 -0.39 3.08
C MET A 228 -10.70 -0.29 1.82
N GLU A 229 -11.28 -1.39 1.35
CA GLU A 229 -12.22 -1.38 0.22
C GLU A 229 -13.52 -0.61 0.54
N ALA A 230 -13.89 -0.54 1.82
CA ALA A 230 -15.06 0.21 2.29
C ALA A 230 -14.81 1.71 2.46
N GLN A 231 -13.55 2.13 2.56
CA GLN A 231 -13.16 3.52 2.85
C GLN A 231 -12.65 4.24 1.61
N ASN A 232 -12.89 5.54 1.57
CA ASN A 232 -12.29 6.39 0.55
C ASN A 232 -10.80 6.57 0.82
N LEU A 233 -9.97 6.23 -0.16
CA LEU A 233 -8.53 6.50 -0.21
C LEU A 233 -8.27 7.52 -1.33
N ILE A 234 -8.81 8.71 -1.16
CA ILE A 234 -8.67 9.84 -2.07
C ILE A 234 -7.88 10.96 -1.38
N VAL A 235 -7.25 11.82 -2.16
CA VAL A 235 -6.57 12.99 -1.63
C VAL A 235 -7.57 14.04 -1.15
N ASN A 236 -7.21 14.79 -0.12
CA ASN A 236 -7.94 15.97 0.26
C ASN A 236 -7.50 17.12 -0.68
N PRO A 237 -8.41 17.73 -1.47
CA PRO A 237 -8.04 18.77 -2.43
C PRO A 237 -7.51 20.06 -1.77
N LYS A 238 -7.65 20.21 -0.45
CA LYS A 238 -7.08 21.31 0.32
C LYS A 238 -5.62 21.08 0.71
N ASN A 239 -5.14 19.85 0.64
CA ASN A 239 -3.78 19.50 0.98
C ASN A 239 -2.87 19.68 -0.24
N LYS A 240 -1.57 19.89 0.02
CA LYS A 240 -0.54 19.88 -1.02
C LYS A 240 -0.49 18.50 -1.68
N GLY A 241 -0.15 18.44 -2.97
CA GLY A 241 -0.13 17.23 -3.75
C GLY A 241 0.98 17.20 -4.80
N PHE A 242 0.80 16.39 -5.83
CA PHE A 242 1.78 16.25 -6.92
C PHE A 242 2.08 17.55 -7.67
N ALA A 243 1.07 18.42 -7.84
CA ALA A 243 1.26 19.71 -8.51
C ALA A 243 2.28 20.59 -7.79
N ASP A 244 2.26 20.59 -6.45
CA ASP A 244 3.20 21.35 -5.61
C ASP A 244 4.62 20.76 -5.64
N LEU A 245 4.77 19.53 -6.13
CA LEU A 245 6.06 18.87 -6.35
C LEU A 245 6.47 18.90 -7.83
N HIS A 246 5.76 19.66 -8.67
CA HIS A 246 5.99 19.78 -10.12
C HIS A 246 5.93 18.43 -10.84
N ILE A 247 4.99 17.55 -10.45
CA ILE A 247 4.80 16.22 -11.03
C ILE A 247 3.38 16.13 -11.61
N LYS A 248 3.28 15.60 -12.82
CA LYS A 248 2.03 15.16 -13.42
C LYS A 248 1.94 13.63 -13.29
N PRO A 249 1.12 13.11 -12.37
CA PRO A 249 1.05 11.67 -12.15
C PRO A 249 0.47 10.94 -13.36
N VAL A 250 0.92 9.70 -13.57
CA VAL A 250 0.46 8.84 -14.65
C VAL A 250 -0.94 8.31 -14.34
N SER A 251 -1.83 8.30 -15.34
CA SER A 251 -3.18 7.74 -15.20
C SER A 251 -3.15 6.21 -15.13
N PHE A 252 -3.95 5.64 -14.22
CA PHE A 252 -4.13 4.20 -14.08
C PHE A 252 -4.56 3.55 -15.41
N GLY A 253 -5.52 4.13 -16.12
CA GLY A 253 -5.99 3.61 -17.39
C GLY A 253 -4.92 3.46 -18.47
N HIS A 254 -3.86 4.30 -18.46
CA HIS A 254 -2.74 4.16 -19.40
C HIS A 254 -1.80 2.98 -19.04
N LYS A 255 -1.72 2.61 -17.77
CA LYS A 255 -0.76 1.62 -17.26
C LYS A 255 -1.38 0.27 -16.90
N VAL A 256 -2.70 0.17 -16.91
CA VAL A 256 -3.39 -1.07 -16.54
C VAL A 256 -2.98 -2.26 -17.41
N HIS A 257 -2.69 -2.04 -18.69
CA HIS A 257 -2.21 -3.08 -19.60
C HIS A 257 -0.87 -3.68 -19.15
N GLU A 258 0.09 -2.83 -18.79
CA GLU A 258 1.41 -3.29 -18.31
C GLU A 258 1.24 -4.11 -17.03
N TYR A 259 0.40 -3.63 -16.11
CA TYR A 259 0.11 -4.31 -14.84
C TYR A 259 -0.52 -5.69 -15.06
N VAL A 260 -1.48 -5.79 -15.98
CA VAL A 260 -2.18 -7.06 -16.28
C VAL A 260 -1.30 -8.02 -17.08
N GLN A 261 -0.44 -7.52 -17.98
CA GLN A 261 0.51 -8.36 -18.71
C GLN A 261 1.49 -9.08 -17.78
N GLU A 262 1.98 -8.42 -16.73
CA GLU A 262 2.81 -9.07 -15.72
C GLU A 262 2.04 -10.16 -14.95
N ILE A 263 0.76 -9.93 -14.65
CA ILE A 263 -0.11 -10.94 -14.04
C ILE A 263 -0.27 -12.14 -14.98
N ASN A 264 -0.54 -11.91 -16.27
CA ASN A 264 -0.72 -12.95 -17.27
C ASN A 264 0.57 -13.73 -17.51
N TRP A 265 1.73 -13.09 -17.51
CA TRP A 265 3.02 -13.76 -17.65
C TRP A 265 3.27 -14.72 -16.46
N LEU A 266 3.05 -14.28 -15.23
CA LEU A 266 3.12 -15.14 -14.05
C LEU A 266 2.09 -16.27 -14.10
N TYR A 267 0.94 -16.01 -14.71
CA TYR A 267 -0.13 -16.99 -14.92
C TYR A 267 0.33 -18.12 -15.86
N ASN A 268 0.91 -17.77 -17.00
CA ASN A 268 1.29 -18.72 -18.05
C ASN A 268 2.61 -19.44 -17.74
N SER A 269 3.54 -18.83 -17.02
CA SER A 269 4.81 -19.48 -16.63
C SER A 269 4.62 -20.65 -15.68
N HIS A 270 3.57 -20.66 -14.86
CA HIS A 270 3.23 -21.80 -14.01
C HIS A 270 2.52 -22.95 -14.75
N ASP A 271 1.84 -22.69 -15.87
CA ASP A 271 1.21 -23.75 -16.66
C ASP A 271 2.19 -24.45 -17.60
N SER A 272 3.21 -23.75 -18.10
CA SER A 272 4.28 -24.35 -18.92
C SER A 272 5.13 -25.37 -18.14
N THR A 273 5.34 -25.16 -16.83
CA THR A 273 6.03 -26.13 -15.95
C THR A 273 5.20 -27.40 -15.72
N LYS A 274 3.87 -27.33 -15.75
CA LYS A 274 2.99 -28.52 -15.63
C LYS A 274 2.92 -29.33 -16.92
N GLN A 275 3.01 -28.69 -18.09
CA GLN A 275 3.05 -29.41 -19.37
C GLN A 275 4.39 -30.12 -19.61
N GLN A 276 5.51 -29.59 -19.11
CA GLN A 276 6.79 -30.30 -19.18
C GLN A 276 6.90 -31.47 -18.21
N SER A 277 6.22 -31.45 -17.06
CA SER A 277 6.20 -32.58 -16.11
C SER A 277 5.20 -33.68 -16.47
N ALA A 278 4.28 -33.43 -17.41
CA ALA A 278 3.33 -34.45 -17.91
C ALA A 278 3.83 -35.19 -19.17
N ASN A 279 4.92 -34.70 -19.78
CA ASN A 279 5.55 -35.28 -20.98
C ASN A 279 6.89 -35.99 -20.68
N ASN A 280 7.27 -36.09 -19.41
CA ASN A 280 8.36 -36.90 -18.89
C ASN A 280 7.80 -38.01 -17.96
#